data_8d0bfe6db7f9d788efac3a0e6d948e70
#
_entry.id   8d0bfe6db7f9d788efac3a0e6d948e70
#
_cell.length_a   1.000
_cell.length_b   1.000
_cell.length_c   1.000
_cell.angle_alpha   90.00
_cell.angle_beta   90.00
_cell.angle_gamma   90.00
#
_symmetry.space_group_name_H-M   'P 1'
#
loop_
_entity.id
_entity.type
_entity.pdbx_description
1 polymer ?
#
loop_
_entity_poly.entity_id
_entity_poly.type
_entity_poly.pdbx_seq_one_letter_code
_entity_poly.pdbx_strand_id
1 'polypeptide(L)'
;MKDVMILTGAGQIGMAIARRMGYGMKIVIGDKRPENAEAVAKIMNDAGFDAVAVEMDLSSRESIKSLIEKAKTYGDITMLVNAAGVSPSQAPIEAILKVDLYGTAVLLEEIGKAIKSGGVGVTISC
;
A
#
# COMPACT_ATOMS: atom_id res chain seq x y z
N MET A 1 13.16 3.56 -15.72
CA MET A 1 12.76 3.06 -14.40
C MET A 1 11.40 2.37 -14.51
N LYS A 2 11.16 1.38 -13.67
CA LYS A 2 9.85 0.72 -13.65
C LYS A 2 8.78 1.67 -13.10
N ASP A 3 7.55 1.48 -13.52
CA ASP A 3 6.43 2.09 -12.83
C ASP A 3 6.29 1.45 -11.45
N VAL A 4 5.79 2.21 -10.49
CA VAL A 4 5.68 1.76 -9.10
C VAL A 4 4.21 1.64 -8.72
N MET A 5 3.88 0.49 -8.12
CA MET A 5 2.60 0.27 -7.45
C MET A 5 2.84 0.35 -5.94
N ILE A 6 2.02 1.12 -5.24
CA ILE A 6 1.99 1.08 -3.79
C ILE A 6 0.80 0.21 -3.36
N LEU A 7 1.08 -0.82 -2.57
CA LEU A 7 0.06 -1.66 -1.96
C LEU A 7 0.07 -1.42 -0.47
N THR A 8 -1.00 -0.90 0.08
CA THR A 8 -1.14 -0.73 1.52
C THR A 8 -2.00 -1.86 2.09
N GLY A 9 -1.46 -2.54 3.09
CA GLY A 9 -2.10 -3.70 3.68
C GLY A 9 -1.65 -5.01 3.05
N ALA A 10 -1.07 -5.88 3.86
CA ALA A 10 -0.52 -7.15 3.41
C ALA A 10 -1.53 -8.30 3.57
N GLY A 11 -2.78 -8.07 3.15
CA GLY A 11 -3.83 -9.08 3.18
C GLY A 11 -3.94 -9.83 1.86
N GLN A 12 -4.72 -10.92 1.87
CA GLN A 12 -4.88 -11.75 0.69
C GLN A 12 -5.56 -11.05 -0.48
N ILE A 13 -6.56 -10.19 -0.19
CA ILE A 13 -7.29 -9.45 -1.24
C ILE A 13 -6.36 -8.47 -1.93
N GLY A 14 -5.58 -7.70 -1.17
CA GLY A 14 -4.62 -6.77 -1.73
C GLY A 14 -3.55 -7.46 -2.55
N MET A 15 -3.04 -8.59 -2.06
CA MET A 15 -2.06 -9.39 -2.79
C MET A 15 -2.64 -9.91 -4.10
N ALA A 16 -3.89 -10.39 -4.08
CA ALA A 16 -4.53 -10.90 -5.30
C ALA A 16 -4.67 -9.81 -6.37
N ILE A 17 -5.04 -8.59 -5.97
CA ILE A 17 -5.14 -7.45 -6.88
C ILE A 17 -3.76 -7.09 -7.43
N ALA A 18 -2.77 -7.01 -6.55
CA ALA A 18 -1.41 -6.66 -6.96
C ALA A 18 -0.83 -7.68 -7.94
N ARG A 19 -1.15 -8.96 -7.76
CA ARG A 19 -0.70 -10.01 -8.68
C ARG A 19 -1.34 -9.88 -10.06
N ARG A 20 -2.56 -9.38 -10.13
CA ARG A 20 -3.23 -9.17 -11.41
C ARG A 20 -2.70 -7.95 -12.16
N MET A 21 -2.39 -6.88 -11.44
CA MET A 21 -2.14 -5.57 -12.04
C MET A 21 -0.67 -5.14 -11.98
N GLY A 22 0.14 -5.80 -11.16
CA GLY A 22 1.51 -5.36 -10.87
C GLY A 22 2.62 -5.98 -11.69
N TYR A 23 2.27 -6.78 -12.68
CA TYR A 23 3.29 -7.44 -13.51
C TYR A 23 4.14 -6.40 -14.24
N GLY A 24 5.46 -6.52 -14.11
CA GLY A 24 6.38 -5.56 -14.71
C GLY A 24 6.57 -4.28 -13.91
N MET A 25 5.89 -4.14 -12.77
CA MET A 25 6.00 -2.96 -11.90
C MET A 25 6.86 -3.28 -10.68
N LYS A 26 7.42 -2.22 -10.07
CA LYS A 26 7.98 -2.34 -8.72
C LYS A 26 6.82 -2.21 -7.73
N ILE A 27 6.63 -3.19 -6.86
CA ILE A 27 5.53 -3.19 -5.91
C ILE A 27 6.08 -2.89 -4.53
N VAL A 28 5.64 -1.76 -3.94
CA VAL A 28 6.03 -1.35 -2.60
C VAL A 28 4.87 -1.66 -1.66
N ILE A 29 5.10 -2.61 -0.76
CA ILE A 29 4.07 -3.10 0.16
C ILE A 29 4.25 -2.45 1.51
N GLY A 30 3.26 -1.67 1.94
CA GLY A 30 3.25 -1.01 3.24
C GLY A 30 2.27 -1.70 4.18
N ASP A 31 2.72 -2.06 5.36
CA ASP A 31 1.89 -2.63 6.42
C ASP A 31 2.42 -2.19 7.77
N LYS A 32 1.52 -2.04 8.73
CA LYS A 32 1.89 -1.69 10.10
C LYS A 32 2.76 -2.77 10.73
N ARG A 33 2.56 -4.03 10.32
CA ARG A 33 3.37 -5.16 10.76
C ARG A 33 4.37 -5.50 9.67
N PRO A 34 5.67 -5.19 9.88
CA PRO A 34 6.69 -5.45 8.85
C PRO A 34 6.76 -6.91 8.44
N GLU A 35 6.57 -7.83 9.38
CA GLU A 35 6.60 -9.27 9.10
C GLU A 35 5.53 -9.70 8.11
N ASN A 36 4.35 -9.07 8.15
CA ASN A 36 3.29 -9.37 7.18
C ASN A 36 3.65 -8.86 5.80
N ALA A 37 4.19 -7.65 5.71
CA ALA A 37 4.62 -7.09 4.44
C ALA A 37 5.75 -7.91 3.83
N GLU A 38 6.70 -8.35 4.64
CA GLU A 38 7.81 -9.18 4.19
C GLU A 38 7.34 -10.54 3.68
N ALA A 39 6.37 -11.15 4.36
CA ALA A 39 5.82 -12.42 3.94
C ALA A 39 5.15 -12.31 2.56
N VAL A 40 4.36 -11.26 2.34
CA VAL A 40 3.70 -11.03 1.05
C VAL A 40 4.74 -10.72 -0.03
N ALA A 41 5.74 -9.90 0.29
CA ALA A 41 6.81 -9.58 -0.66
C ALA A 41 7.55 -10.85 -1.10
N LYS A 42 7.84 -11.75 -0.16
CA LYS A 42 8.50 -13.01 -0.48
C LYS A 42 7.65 -13.88 -1.41
N ILE A 43 6.36 -14.01 -1.11
CA ILE A 43 5.44 -14.78 -1.95
C ILE A 43 5.41 -14.20 -3.36
N MET A 44 5.32 -12.89 -3.49
CA MET A 44 5.26 -12.23 -4.79
C MET A 44 6.58 -12.35 -5.56
N ASN A 45 7.71 -12.17 -4.88
CA ASN A 45 9.01 -12.33 -5.52
C ASN A 45 9.22 -13.77 -6.01
N ASP A 46 8.79 -14.76 -5.23
CA ASP A 46 8.86 -16.17 -5.63
C ASP A 46 7.97 -16.46 -6.85
N ALA A 47 6.93 -15.65 -7.04
CA ALA A 47 6.03 -15.78 -8.20
C ALA A 47 6.49 -14.95 -9.41
N GLY A 48 7.64 -14.32 -9.35
CA GLY A 48 8.19 -13.56 -10.48
C GLY A 48 7.90 -12.08 -10.48
N PHE A 49 7.29 -11.55 -9.42
CA PHE A 49 7.07 -10.11 -9.25
C PHE A 49 8.30 -9.46 -8.61
N ASP A 50 8.33 -8.15 -8.59
CA ASP A 50 9.40 -7.37 -7.97
C ASP A 50 8.79 -6.57 -6.82
N ALA A 51 8.88 -7.12 -5.60
CA ALA A 51 8.21 -6.56 -4.44
C ALA A 51 9.18 -6.27 -3.30
N VAL A 52 8.90 -5.20 -2.56
CA VAL A 52 9.67 -4.81 -1.37
C VAL A 52 8.69 -4.43 -0.26
N ALA A 53 9.06 -4.76 0.98
CA ALA A 53 8.25 -4.48 2.16
C ALA A 53 8.75 -3.22 2.86
N VAL A 54 7.79 -2.42 3.35
CA VAL A 54 8.08 -1.20 4.12
C VAL A 54 7.11 -1.15 5.29
N GLU A 55 7.59 -0.82 6.48
CA GLU A 55 6.70 -0.56 7.60
C GLU A 55 5.95 0.74 7.36
N MET A 56 4.63 0.70 7.54
CA MET A 56 3.80 1.89 7.32
C MET A 56 2.60 1.86 8.25
N ASP A 57 2.41 2.93 9.01
CA ASP A 57 1.25 3.12 9.88
C ASP A 57 0.29 4.10 9.20
N LEU A 58 -0.86 3.59 8.75
CA LEU A 58 -1.86 4.38 8.04
C LEU A 58 -2.45 5.50 8.90
N SER A 59 -2.34 5.41 10.23
CA SER A 59 -2.79 6.46 11.13
C SER A 59 -1.78 7.60 11.30
N SER A 60 -0.61 7.50 10.68
CA SER A 60 0.47 8.49 10.77
C SER A 60 0.76 9.10 9.41
N ARG A 61 0.56 10.41 9.28
CA ARG A 61 0.88 11.13 8.03
C ARG A 61 2.37 11.02 7.68
N GLU A 62 3.25 11.11 8.67
CA GLU A 62 4.69 11.00 8.44
C GLU A 62 5.08 9.63 7.92
N SER A 63 4.45 8.58 8.45
CA SER A 63 4.69 7.21 7.98
C SER A 63 4.25 7.05 6.54
N ILE A 64 3.10 7.62 6.18
CA ILE A 64 2.59 7.62 4.81
C ILE A 64 3.55 8.35 3.87
N LYS A 65 4.05 9.52 4.27
CA LYS A 65 5.02 10.27 3.48
C LYS A 65 6.32 9.49 3.29
N SER A 66 6.79 8.80 4.33
CA SER A 66 7.99 7.98 4.24
C SER A 66 7.83 6.86 3.24
N LEU A 67 6.66 6.22 3.24
CA LEU A 67 6.34 5.18 2.25
C LEU A 67 6.41 5.72 0.82
N ILE A 68 5.80 6.89 0.60
CA ILE A 68 5.77 7.52 -0.72
C ILE A 68 7.18 7.91 -1.17
N GLU A 69 7.98 8.49 -0.29
CA GLU A 69 9.36 8.86 -0.61
C GLU A 69 10.19 7.62 -0.95
N LYS A 70 10.01 6.53 -0.21
CA LYS A 70 10.67 5.27 -0.52
C LYS A 70 10.25 4.74 -1.89
N ALA A 71 8.95 4.80 -2.19
CA ALA A 71 8.44 4.34 -3.47
C ALA A 71 9.01 5.15 -4.64
N LYS A 72 9.15 6.45 -4.47
CA LYS A 72 9.72 7.34 -5.51
C LYS A 72 11.16 6.97 -5.87
N THR A 73 11.90 6.36 -4.96
CA THR A 73 13.29 5.96 -5.25
C THR A 73 13.37 4.85 -6.29
N TYR A 74 12.27 4.14 -6.55
CA TYR A 74 12.21 3.04 -7.50
C TYR A 74 11.69 3.45 -8.87
N GLY A 75 10.95 4.54 -8.96
CA GLY A 75 10.39 5.01 -10.22
C GLY A 75 9.16 5.89 -10.01
N ASP A 76 8.40 6.10 -11.08
CA ASP A 76 7.16 6.88 -11.01
C ASP A 76 6.03 6.07 -10.39
N ILE A 77 5.34 6.67 -9.42
CA ILE A 77 4.17 6.04 -8.81
C ILE A 77 3.00 6.19 -9.78
N THR A 78 2.51 5.08 -10.31
CA THR A 78 1.42 5.08 -11.28
C THR A 78 0.18 4.35 -10.77
N MET A 79 0.28 3.61 -9.67
CA MET A 79 -0.85 2.87 -9.14
C MET A 79 -0.80 2.80 -7.62
N LEU A 80 -1.98 2.94 -7.01
CA LEU A 80 -2.18 2.72 -5.58
C LEU A 80 -3.25 1.65 -5.40
N VAL A 81 -2.95 0.63 -4.61
CA VAL A 81 -3.95 -0.33 -4.14
C VAL A 81 -4.02 -0.20 -2.62
N ASN A 82 -5.09 0.38 -2.12
CA ASN A 82 -5.28 0.58 -0.69
C ASN A 82 -6.19 -0.51 -0.12
N ALA A 83 -5.58 -1.49 0.51
CA ALA A 83 -6.29 -2.60 1.16
C ALA A 83 -6.06 -2.62 2.67
N ALA A 84 -5.44 -1.57 3.22
CA ALA A 84 -5.20 -1.48 4.65
C ALA A 84 -6.50 -1.16 5.38
N GLY A 85 -6.68 -1.77 6.55
CA GLY A 85 -7.82 -1.52 7.40
C GLY A 85 -7.72 -2.36 8.65
N VAL A 86 -8.65 -2.15 9.56
CA VAL A 86 -8.71 -2.87 10.82
C VAL A 86 -10.00 -3.69 10.84
N SER A 87 -9.87 -5.00 11.10
CA SER A 87 -11.04 -5.87 11.19
C SER A 87 -11.96 -5.43 12.33
N PRO A 88 -13.27 -5.26 12.08
CA PRO A 88 -14.21 -4.89 13.14
C PRO A 88 -14.23 -5.84 14.32
N SER A 89 -13.93 -7.11 14.09
CA SER A 89 -13.89 -8.12 15.15
C SER A 89 -12.62 -8.08 16.01
N GLN A 90 -11.62 -7.28 15.60
CA GLN A 90 -10.31 -7.27 16.22
C GLN A 90 -9.90 -5.93 16.82
N ALA A 91 -10.74 -4.89 16.66
CA ALA A 91 -10.37 -3.55 17.08
C ALA A 91 -11.57 -2.72 17.54
N PRO A 92 -11.37 -1.75 18.45
CA PRO A 92 -12.40 -0.79 18.82
C PRO A 92 -12.86 0.04 17.61
N ILE A 93 -14.09 0.54 17.67
CA ILE A 93 -14.65 1.39 16.62
C ILE A 93 -13.76 2.61 16.35
N GLU A 94 -13.21 3.21 17.38
CA GLU A 94 -12.34 4.39 17.25
C GLU A 94 -11.10 4.08 16.41
N ALA A 95 -10.50 2.91 16.61
CA ALA A 95 -9.34 2.50 15.82
C ALA A 95 -9.73 2.28 14.35
N ILE A 96 -10.91 1.68 14.12
CA ILE A 96 -11.42 1.46 12.76
C ILE A 96 -11.63 2.81 12.06
N LEU A 97 -12.30 3.75 12.71
CA LEU A 97 -12.54 5.07 12.15
C LEU A 97 -11.25 5.82 11.85
N LYS A 98 -10.29 5.75 12.77
CA LYS A 98 -9.01 6.43 12.59
C LYS A 98 -8.25 5.89 11.39
N VAL A 99 -8.21 4.57 11.23
CA VAL A 99 -7.50 3.95 10.11
C VAL A 99 -8.27 4.14 8.81
N ASP A 100 -9.57 3.86 8.80
CA ASP A 100 -10.36 3.86 7.56
C ASP A 100 -10.68 5.26 7.05
N LEU A 101 -11.01 6.21 7.92
CA LEU A 101 -11.37 7.56 7.50
C LEU A 101 -10.18 8.48 7.44
N TYR A 102 -9.46 8.62 8.54
CA TYR A 102 -8.33 9.54 8.60
C TYR A 102 -7.18 9.07 7.72
N GLY A 103 -6.78 7.80 7.89
CA GLY A 103 -5.65 7.25 7.17
C GLY A 103 -5.86 7.23 5.66
N THR A 104 -7.05 6.83 5.23
CA THR A 104 -7.37 6.80 3.79
C THR A 104 -7.38 8.21 3.22
N ALA A 105 -7.95 9.18 3.93
CA ALA A 105 -7.96 10.57 3.46
C ALA A 105 -6.55 11.13 3.33
N VAL A 106 -5.69 10.88 4.32
CA VAL A 106 -4.29 11.33 4.28
C VAL A 106 -3.53 10.62 3.15
N LEU A 107 -3.72 9.32 3.02
CA LEU A 107 -3.05 8.56 1.95
C LEU A 107 -3.44 9.09 0.57
N LEU A 108 -4.73 9.31 0.32
CA LEU A 108 -5.19 9.84 -0.95
C LEU A 108 -4.65 11.23 -1.23
N GLU A 109 -4.59 12.08 -0.20
CA GLU A 109 -4.03 13.42 -0.34
C GLU A 109 -2.55 13.37 -0.72
N GLU A 110 -1.75 12.58 0.00
CA GLU A 110 -0.31 12.50 -0.26
C GLU A 110 0.00 11.78 -1.58
N ILE A 111 -0.75 10.74 -1.92
CA ILE A 111 -0.59 10.06 -3.21
C ILE A 111 -0.99 10.98 -4.36
N GLY A 112 -2.04 11.78 -4.18
CA GLY A 112 -2.46 12.73 -5.21
C GLY A 112 -1.39 13.74 -5.58
N LYS A 113 -0.51 14.08 -4.66
CA LYS A 113 0.64 14.98 -4.92
C LYS A 113 1.79 14.26 -5.61
N ALA A 114 1.88 12.95 -5.47
CA ALA A 114 3.05 12.18 -5.90
C ALA A 114 2.79 11.29 -7.11
N ILE A 115 1.53 10.96 -7.38
CA ILE A 115 1.18 10.03 -8.46
C ILE A 115 1.38 10.70 -9.82
N LYS A 116 1.92 9.92 -10.75
CA LYS A 116 2.11 10.40 -12.12
C LYS A 116 0.77 10.66 -12.79
N SER A 117 0.69 11.70 -13.62
CA SER A 117 -0.51 12.00 -14.40
C SER A 117 -0.98 10.77 -15.17
N GLY A 118 -2.26 10.46 -15.05
CA GLY A 118 -2.84 9.24 -15.64
C GLY A 118 -2.76 8.01 -14.76
N GLY A 119 -2.20 8.15 -13.54
CA GLY A 119 -2.14 7.03 -12.60
C GLY A 119 -3.51 6.64 -12.06
N VAL A 120 -3.60 5.44 -11.49
CA VAL A 120 -4.85 4.84 -11.04
C VAL A 120 -4.79 4.50 -9.55
N GLY A 121 -5.87 4.78 -8.83
CA GLY A 121 -6.01 4.39 -7.43
C GLY A 121 -7.20 3.46 -7.23
N VAL A 122 -7.00 2.44 -6.40
CA VAL A 122 -8.05 1.49 -6.02
C VAL A 122 -8.09 1.41 -4.50
N THR A 123 -9.27 1.60 -3.92
CA THR A 123 -9.47 1.47 -2.48
C THR A 123 -10.48 0.38 -2.21
N ILE A 124 -10.13 -0.52 -1.29
CA ILE A 124 -11.04 -1.59 -0.87
C ILE A 124 -11.65 -1.18 0.46
N SER A 125 -12.97 -1.08 0.48
CA SER A 125 -13.72 -0.78 1.70
C SER A 125 -14.25 -2.07 2.32
N CYS A 126 -14.15 -2.15 3.63
CA CYS A 126 -14.72 -3.25 4.38
C CYS A 126 -16.04 -2.87 5.01
#